data_9b13705b71e1bd89e460f8bac9299731
#
_entry.id   9b13705b71e1bd89e460f8bac9299731
#
_cell.length_a   1.000
_cell.length_b   1.000
_cell.length_c   1.000
_cell.angle_alpha   90.00
_cell.angle_beta   90.00
_cell.angle_gamma   90.00
#
_symmetry.space_group_name_H-M   'P 1'
#
loop_
_entity.id
_entity.type
_entity.pdbx_description
1 polymer ?
#
loop_
_entity_poly.entity_id
_entity_poly.type
_entity_poly.pdbx_seq_one_letter_code
_entity_poly.pdbx_strand_id
1 'polypeptide(L)'
;IFGWSMISGYQLYILKKYCGLSVDDAASTLATMSLISMVVLMICSVVSGPISDKLHKRKIIVAIGSVIIAVGVAIPFFMPTALGMMLYAGIGGVGYGIYIAVDQALNVDVLPSADEAGKDLGILNLANTVGQVLAPVATGAIVVATGSYAQIFPVAIVSVLIGAVVIMLIKKVA
;
A
#
# COMPACT_ATOMS: atom_id res chain seq x y z
N ILE A 1 3.15 1.31 3.83
CA ILE A 1 3.82 0.19 3.13
C ILE A 1 3.44 -1.16 3.73
N PHE A 2 3.59 -1.41 5.05
CA PHE A 2 3.36 -2.72 5.68
C PHE A 2 2.01 -3.35 5.30
N GLY A 3 0.88 -2.66 5.52
CA GLY A 3 -0.45 -3.19 5.20
C GLY A 3 -0.66 -3.50 3.71
N TRP A 4 -0.10 -2.72 2.81
CA TRP A 4 -0.09 -3.01 1.38
C TRP A 4 0.70 -4.29 1.06
N SER A 5 1.90 -4.42 1.65
CA SER A 5 2.78 -5.56 1.44
C SER A 5 2.22 -6.88 1.98
N MET A 6 1.35 -6.83 3.00
CA MET A 6 0.64 -8.02 3.52
C MET A 6 -0.18 -8.71 2.44
N ILE A 7 -0.81 -7.94 1.55
CA ILE A 7 -1.68 -8.48 0.49
C ILE A 7 -0.88 -8.73 -0.78
N SER A 8 -0.02 -7.79 -1.19
CA SER A 8 0.72 -7.90 -2.45
C SER A 8 1.63 -9.13 -2.51
N GLY A 9 2.21 -9.56 -1.38
CA GLY A 9 3.02 -10.76 -1.29
C GLY A 9 2.23 -12.08 -1.39
N TYR A 10 0.91 -12.04 -1.17
CA TYR A 10 0.07 -13.23 -1.13
C TYR A 10 -1.05 -13.25 -2.18
N GLN A 11 -1.03 -12.35 -3.17
CA GLN A 11 -2.10 -12.20 -4.16
C GLN A 11 -2.50 -13.51 -4.83
N LEU A 12 -1.53 -14.31 -5.27
CA LEU A 12 -1.82 -15.62 -5.90
C LEU A 12 -2.51 -16.59 -4.94
N TYR A 13 -2.06 -16.64 -3.68
CA TYR A 13 -2.67 -17.49 -2.66
C TYR A 13 -4.08 -17.03 -2.29
N ILE A 14 -4.30 -15.70 -2.22
CA ILE A 14 -5.61 -15.10 -1.98
C ILE A 14 -6.56 -15.48 -3.13
N LEU A 15 -6.15 -15.32 -4.38
CA LEU A 15 -6.95 -15.68 -5.55
C LEU A 15 -7.32 -17.17 -5.54
N LYS A 16 -6.37 -18.06 -5.23
CA LYS A 16 -6.60 -19.51 -5.21
C LYS A 16 -7.40 -19.99 -4.01
N LYS A 17 -7.03 -19.54 -2.80
CA LYS A 17 -7.53 -20.13 -1.54
C LYS A 17 -8.70 -19.35 -0.95
N TYR A 18 -8.77 -18.04 -1.16
CA TYR A 18 -9.83 -17.20 -0.62
C TYR A 18 -10.90 -16.92 -1.67
N CYS A 19 -10.51 -16.60 -2.91
CA CYS A 19 -11.47 -16.40 -4.01
C CYS A 19 -11.88 -17.71 -4.70
N GLY A 20 -11.22 -18.83 -4.42
CA GLY A 20 -11.59 -20.16 -4.94
C GLY A 20 -11.32 -20.35 -6.42
N LEU A 21 -10.41 -19.59 -7.03
CA LEU A 21 -10.09 -19.66 -8.45
C LEU A 21 -9.21 -20.89 -8.78
N SER A 22 -9.34 -21.41 -9.99
CA SER A 22 -8.40 -22.38 -10.56
C SER A 22 -6.99 -21.77 -10.66
N VAL A 23 -5.98 -22.60 -10.87
CA VAL A 23 -4.59 -22.12 -11.03
C VAL A 23 -4.47 -21.18 -12.23
N ASP A 24 -5.08 -21.55 -13.34
CA ASP A 24 -5.01 -20.81 -14.60
C ASP A 24 -5.79 -19.47 -14.50
N ASP A 25 -6.99 -19.48 -13.90
CA ASP A 25 -7.78 -18.26 -13.66
C ASP A 25 -7.08 -17.34 -12.66
N ALA A 26 -6.47 -17.87 -11.62
CA ALA A 26 -5.72 -17.07 -10.66
C ALA A 26 -4.48 -16.42 -11.30
N ALA A 27 -3.77 -17.15 -12.15
CA ALA A 27 -2.61 -16.63 -12.87
C ALA A 27 -3.01 -15.52 -13.86
N SER A 28 -4.05 -15.73 -14.65
CA SER A 28 -4.58 -14.73 -15.60
C SER A 28 -5.12 -13.49 -14.90
N THR A 29 -5.83 -13.68 -13.78
CA THR A 29 -6.31 -12.57 -12.93
C THR A 29 -5.14 -11.79 -12.34
N LEU A 30 -4.11 -12.45 -11.84
CA LEU A 30 -2.91 -11.82 -11.30
C LEU A 30 -2.17 -10.99 -12.37
N ALA A 31 -2.05 -11.51 -13.59
CA ALA A 31 -1.47 -10.78 -14.71
C ALA A 31 -2.28 -9.51 -15.04
N THR A 32 -3.61 -9.63 -15.08
CA THR A 32 -4.50 -8.49 -15.30
C THR A 32 -4.40 -7.45 -14.18
N MET A 33 -4.38 -7.89 -12.91
CA MET A 33 -4.16 -7.01 -11.76
C MET A 33 -2.83 -6.27 -11.85
N SER A 34 -1.76 -6.94 -12.28
CA SER A 34 -0.43 -6.34 -12.44
C SER A 34 -0.45 -5.24 -13.50
N LEU A 35 -1.12 -5.47 -14.63
CA LEU A 35 -1.29 -4.45 -15.68
C LEU A 35 -2.11 -3.26 -15.20
N ILE A 36 -3.24 -3.50 -14.53
CA ILE A 36 -4.08 -2.44 -13.93
C ILE A 36 -3.24 -1.61 -12.96
N SER A 37 -2.56 -2.27 -12.02
CA SER A 37 -1.73 -1.59 -11.03
C SER A 37 -0.60 -0.78 -11.67
N MET A 38 0.07 -1.31 -12.69
CA MET A 38 1.15 -0.63 -13.40
C MET A 38 0.66 0.66 -14.06
N VAL A 39 -0.45 0.59 -14.81
CA VAL A 39 -1.03 1.75 -15.51
C VAL A 39 -1.49 2.81 -14.50
N VAL A 40 -2.23 2.39 -13.50
CA VAL A 40 -2.76 3.28 -12.46
C VAL A 40 -1.64 3.92 -11.66
N LEU A 41 -0.63 3.15 -11.25
CA LEU A 41 0.54 3.66 -10.53
C LEU A 41 1.27 4.72 -11.35
N MET A 42 1.52 4.45 -12.64
CA MET A 42 2.20 5.38 -13.54
C MET A 42 1.43 6.71 -13.66
N ILE A 43 0.12 6.66 -13.91
CA ILE A 43 -0.72 7.86 -14.04
C ILE A 43 -0.74 8.64 -12.72
N CYS A 44 -1.03 7.95 -11.61
CA CYS A 44 -1.17 8.61 -10.31
C CYS A 44 0.16 9.18 -9.81
N SER A 45 1.30 8.53 -10.03
CA SER A 45 2.60 9.06 -9.62
C SER A 45 2.99 10.32 -10.38
N VAL A 46 2.72 10.38 -11.69
CA VAL A 46 2.99 11.57 -12.51
C VAL A 46 2.10 12.75 -12.13
N VAL A 47 0.82 12.49 -11.81
CA VAL A 47 -0.16 13.54 -11.53
C VAL A 47 -0.06 14.05 -10.08
N SER A 48 0.18 13.17 -9.12
CA SER A 48 0.14 13.53 -7.68
C SER A 48 1.32 14.38 -7.23
N GLY A 49 2.51 14.21 -7.82
CA GLY A 49 3.68 15.02 -7.49
C GLY A 49 3.43 16.53 -7.68
N PRO A 50 3.13 17.00 -8.89
CA PRO A 50 2.84 18.42 -9.15
C PRO A 50 1.65 18.98 -8.37
N ILE A 51 0.62 18.15 -8.10
CA ILE A 51 -0.52 18.55 -7.27
C ILE A 51 -0.07 18.78 -5.82
N SER A 52 0.73 17.86 -5.29
CA SER A 52 1.28 17.96 -3.94
C SER A 52 2.14 19.22 -3.76
N ASP A 53 2.99 19.52 -4.75
CA ASP A 53 3.86 20.70 -4.72
C ASP A 53 3.06 22.01 -4.74
N LYS A 54 1.98 22.09 -5.53
CA LYS A 54 1.10 23.25 -5.59
C LYS A 54 0.30 23.48 -4.32
N LEU A 55 -0.15 22.41 -3.67
CA LEU A 55 -0.99 22.50 -2.48
C LEU A 55 -0.19 22.74 -1.20
N HIS A 56 1.12 22.47 -1.18
CA HIS A 56 2.00 22.55 0.01
C HIS A 56 1.44 21.79 1.24
N LYS A 57 0.68 20.73 1.01
CA LYS A 57 -0.01 19.93 2.05
C LYS A 57 0.30 18.44 1.91
N ARG A 58 1.59 18.10 1.85
CA ARG A 58 2.06 16.74 1.56
C ARG A 58 1.48 15.70 2.53
N LYS A 59 1.42 16.01 3.83
CA LYS A 59 0.85 15.09 4.85
C LYS A 59 -0.60 14.71 4.55
N ILE A 60 -1.43 15.68 4.18
CA ILE A 60 -2.84 15.46 3.89
C ILE A 60 -2.99 14.56 2.65
N ILE A 61 -2.18 14.79 1.62
CA ILE A 61 -2.24 14.00 0.38
C ILE A 61 -1.79 12.56 0.64
N VAL A 62 -0.73 12.36 1.43
CA VAL A 62 -0.29 11.01 1.84
C VAL A 62 -1.36 10.32 2.69
N ALA A 63 -2.02 11.04 3.61
CA ALA A 63 -3.12 10.49 4.40
C ALA A 63 -4.32 10.10 3.51
N ILE A 64 -4.70 10.94 2.53
CA ILE A 64 -5.74 10.62 1.55
C ILE A 64 -5.36 9.37 0.74
N GLY A 65 -4.12 9.29 0.23
CA GLY A 65 -3.62 8.10 -0.46
C GLY A 65 -3.76 6.85 0.40
N SER A 66 -3.40 6.95 1.69
CA SER A 66 -3.53 5.84 2.64
C SER A 66 -4.99 5.43 2.87
N VAL A 67 -5.93 6.38 2.96
CA VAL A 67 -7.37 6.08 3.05
C VAL A 67 -7.86 5.38 1.79
N ILE A 68 -7.45 5.82 0.60
CA ILE A 68 -7.81 5.16 -0.67
C ILE A 68 -7.23 3.72 -0.70
N ILE A 69 -6.00 3.50 -0.22
CA ILE A 69 -5.45 2.14 -0.06
C ILE A 69 -6.35 1.31 0.85
N ALA A 70 -6.75 1.83 2.01
CA ALA A 70 -7.60 1.11 2.96
C ALA A 70 -8.96 0.74 2.35
N VAL A 71 -9.57 1.64 1.57
CA VAL A 71 -10.81 1.36 0.81
C VAL A 71 -10.57 0.27 -0.23
N GLY A 72 -9.49 0.36 -1.01
CA GLY A 72 -9.11 -0.67 -1.99
C GLY A 72 -8.93 -2.05 -1.34
N VAL A 73 -8.24 -2.10 -0.20
CA VAL A 73 -8.01 -3.33 0.59
C VAL A 73 -9.31 -3.90 1.16
N ALA A 74 -10.29 -3.05 1.48
CA ALA A 74 -11.58 -3.49 2.01
C ALA A 74 -12.42 -4.23 0.95
N ILE A 75 -12.26 -3.94 -0.34
CA ILE A 75 -13.07 -4.53 -1.41
C ILE A 75 -12.99 -6.05 -1.44
N PRO A 76 -11.81 -6.71 -1.48
CA PRO A 76 -11.74 -8.17 -1.48
C PRO A 76 -12.26 -8.82 -0.21
N PHE A 77 -12.27 -8.10 0.92
CA PHE A 77 -12.85 -8.60 2.16
C PHE A 77 -14.36 -8.82 2.03
N PHE A 78 -15.08 -7.86 1.38
CA PHE A 78 -16.52 -7.96 1.15
C PHE A 78 -16.87 -8.71 -0.13
N MET A 79 -15.97 -8.72 -1.11
CA MET A 79 -16.15 -9.35 -2.42
C MET A 79 -14.96 -10.27 -2.74
N PRO A 80 -14.94 -11.51 -2.22
CA PRO A 80 -13.86 -12.47 -2.44
C PRO A 80 -13.93 -13.10 -3.84
N THR A 81 -13.76 -12.29 -4.88
CA THR A 81 -13.85 -12.68 -6.29
C THR A 81 -12.67 -12.12 -7.09
N ALA A 82 -12.47 -12.62 -8.32
CA ALA A 82 -11.50 -12.06 -9.26
C ALA A 82 -11.73 -10.57 -9.47
N LEU A 83 -13.01 -10.15 -9.64
CA LEU A 83 -13.37 -8.75 -9.81
C LEU A 83 -13.02 -7.92 -8.58
N GLY A 84 -13.28 -8.41 -7.36
CA GLY A 84 -12.91 -7.72 -6.13
C GLY A 84 -11.40 -7.48 -6.02
N MET A 85 -10.60 -8.45 -6.43
CA MET A 85 -9.15 -8.33 -6.48
C MET A 85 -8.66 -7.38 -7.59
N MET A 86 -9.33 -7.34 -8.75
CA MET A 86 -9.04 -6.35 -9.81
C MET A 86 -9.39 -4.93 -9.35
N LEU A 87 -10.51 -4.73 -8.66
CA LEU A 87 -10.88 -3.44 -8.07
C LEU A 87 -9.90 -3.00 -6.98
N TYR A 88 -9.41 -3.92 -6.15
CA TYR A 88 -8.31 -3.66 -5.23
C TYR A 88 -7.06 -3.18 -5.98
N ALA A 89 -6.69 -3.83 -7.07
CA ALA A 89 -5.54 -3.44 -7.89
C ALA A 89 -5.72 -2.03 -8.50
N GLY A 90 -6.93 -1.68 -8.93
CA GLY A 90 -7.26 -0.36 -9.46
C GLY A 90 -7.33 0.71 -8.36
N ILE A 91 -8.27 0.59 -7.43
CA ILE A 91 -8.54 1.61 -6.41
C ILE A 91 -7.39 1.70 -5.41
N GLY A 92 -6.93 0.56 -4.89
CA GLY A 92 -5.76 0.50 -4.02
C GLY A 92 -4.50 1.00 -4.71
N GLY A 93 -4.35 0.69 -6.01
CA GLY A 93 -3.26 1.18 -6.87
C GLY A 93 -3.24 2.70 -7.01
N VAL A 94 -4.41 3.36 -7.12
CA VAL A 94 -4.53 4.83 -7.08
C VAL A 94 -3.95 5.37 -5.77
N GLY A 95 -4.41 4.85 -4.64
CA GLY A 95 -3.93 5.28 -3.33
C GLY A 95 -2.43 5.04 -3.16
N TYR A 96 -1.93 3.90 -3.62
CA TYR A 96 -0.51 3.54 -3.53
C TYR A 96 0.36 4.43 -4.44
N GLY A 97 -0.11 4.79 -5.63
CA GLY A 97 0.57 5.70 -6.54
C GLY A 97 0.70 7.11 -5.97
N ILE A 98 -0.39 7.64 -5.39
CA ILE A 98 -0.38 8.93 -4.69
C ILE A 98 0.58 8.87 -3.49
N TYR A 99 0.48 7.80 -2.69
CA TYR A 99 1.32 7.60 -1.51
C TYR A 99 2.80 7.61 -1.90
N ILE A 100 3.26 6.76 -2.82
CA ILE A 100 4.68 6.64 -3.19
C ILE A 100 5.23 7.96 -3.71
N ALA A 101 4.51 8.66 -4.59
CA ALA A 101 5.01 9.89 -5.19
C ALA A 101 5.19 11.01 -4.16
N VAL A 102 4.25 11.14 -3.23
CA VAL A 102 4.26 12.24 -2.25
C VAL A 102 5.07 11.89 -1.01
N ASP A 103 5.10 10.62 -0.59
CA ASP A 103 5.88 10.14 0.55
C ASP A 103 7.39 10.36 0.35
N GLN A 104 7.91 10.10 -0.86
CA GLN A 104 9.32 10.36 -1.18
C GLN A 104 9.66 11.85 -1.02
N ALA A 105 8.79 12.74 -1.48
CA ALA A 105 8.98 14.17 -1.34
C ALA A 105 8.85 14.61 0.13
N LEU A 106 7.91 14.04 0.88
CA LEU A 106 7.74 14.28 2.30
C LEU A 106 8.98 13.86 3.10
N ASN A 107 9.57 12.70 2.76
CA ASN A 107 10.79 12.20 3.40
C ASN A 107 11.96 13.18 3.27
N VAL A 108 12.10 13.84 2.10
CA VAL A 108 13.12 14.88 1.90
C VAL A 108 12.82 16.14 2.73
N ASP A 109 11.57 16.57 2.81
CA ASP A 109 11.17 17.77 3.55
C ASP A 109 11.39 17.67 5.06
N VAL A 110 11.30 16.46 5.63
CA VAL A 110 11.47 16.27 7.08
C VAL A 110 12.92 16.09 7.51
N LEU A 111 13.87 16.02 6.57
CA LEU A 111 15.29 15.85 6.90
C LEU A 111 15.78 16.95 7.84
N PRO A 112 16.53 16.58 8.90
CA PRO A 112 17.09 17.54 9.87
C PRO A 112 18.18 18.41 9.27
N SER A 113 19.03 17.85 8.42
CA SER A 113 20.18 18.50 7.80
C SER A 113 20.43 17.96 6.39
N ALA A 114 20.80 18.84 5.47
CA ALA A 114 21.19 18.46 4.12
C ALA A 114 22.52 17.67 4.10
N ASP A 115 23.42 17.94 5.04
CA ASP A 115 24.74 17.31 5.11
C ASP A 115 24.67 15.83 5.50
N GLU A 116 23.65 15.45 6.29
CA GLU A 116 23.41 14.06 6.71
C GLU A 116 22.27 13.37 5.95
N ALA A 117 21.76 13.97 4.89
CA ALA A 117 20.61 13.50 4.13
C ALA A 117 20.75 12.03 3.70
N GLY A 118 21.93 11.60 3.26
CA GLY A 118 22.17 10.20 2.86
C GLY A 118 21.98 9.20 4.00
N LYS A 119 22.43 9.53 5.20
CA LYS A 119 22.26 8.70 6.41
C LYS A 119 20.79 8.60 6.81
N ASP A 120 20.09 9.73 6.86
CA ASP A 120 18.70 9.80 7.31
C ASP A 120 17.76 9.09 6.30
N LEU A 121 17.94 9.29 4.99
CA LEU A 121 17.23 8.55 3.96
C LEU A 121 17.55 7.04 3.99
N GLY A 122 18.79 6.67 4.32
CA GLY A 122 19.17 5.28 4.54
C GLY A 122 18.38 4.62 5.67
N ILE A 123 18.20 5.32 6.81
CA ILE A 123 17.40 4.85 7.96
C ILE A 123 15.93 4.70 7.55
N LEU A 124 15.36 5.67 6.82
CA LEU A 124 13.99 5.60 6.33
C LEU A 124 13.79 4.42 5.37
N ASN A 125 14.73 4.21 4.43
CA ASN A 125 14.68 3.06 3.53
C ASN A 125 14.80 1.73 4.29
N LEU A 126 15.63 1.66 5.33
CA LEU A 126 15.73 0.47 6.19
C LEU A 126 14.40 0.19 6.88
N ALA A 127 13.74 1.20 7.44
CA ALA A 127 12.42 1.07 8.07
C ALA A 127 11.36 0.56 7.07
N ASN A 128 11.36 1.08 5.84
CA ASN A 128 10.49 0.61 4.77
C ASN A 128 10.76 -0.85 4.40
N THR A 129 12.03 -1.22 4.26
CA THR A 129 12.43 -2.59 3.93
C THR A 129 12.05 -3.57 5.03
N VAL A 130 12.27 -3.22 6.29
CA VAL A 130 11.84 -4.03 7.45
C VAL A 130 10.32 -4.22 7.41
N GLY A 131 9.55 -3.16 7.14
CA GLY A 131 8.10 -3.27 6.99
C GLY A 131 7.68 -4.23 5.87
N GLN A 132 8.36 -4.17 4.72
CA GLN A 132 8.09 -5.06 3.58
C GLN A 132 8.44 -6.53 3.88
N VAL A 133 9.52 -6.78 4.60
CA VAL A 133 9.95 -8.15 4.99
C VAL A 133 9.04 -8.73 6.07
N LEU A 134 8.66 -7.93 7.06
CA LEU A 134 7.78 -8.39 8.15
C LEU A 134 6.33 -8.60 7.70
N ALA A 135 5.86 -7.90 6.68
CA ALA A 135 4.48 -8.01 6.23
C ALA A 135 4.10 -9.43 5.75
N PRO A 136 4.86 -10.10 4.87
CA PRO A 136 4.59 -11.49 4.50
C PRO A 136 4.67 -12.46 5.69
N VAL A 137 5.60 -12.23 6.61
CA VAL A 137 5.74 -13.05 7.83
C VAL A 137 4.48 -12.92 8.70
N ALA A 138 4.02 -11.70 8.94
CA ALA A 138 2.78 -11.44 9.68
C ALA A 138 1.57 -12.06 8.98
N THR A 139 1.48 -11.93 7.65
CA THR A 139 0.41 -12.55 6.84
C THR A 139 0.41 -14.06 7.02
N GLY A 140 1.58 -14.72 6.89
CA GLY A 140 1.72 -16.16 7.08
C GLY A 140 1.30 -16.59 8.48
N ALA A 141 1.73 -15.87 9.53
CA ALA A 141 1.37 -16.15 10.91
C ALA A 141 -0.16 -16.03 11.14
N ILE A 142 -0.81 -14.99 10.59
CA ILE A 142 -2.27 -14.82 10.67
C ILE A 142 -2.99 -15.99 10.00
N VAL A 143 -2.58 -16.35 8.78
CA VAL A 143 -3.20 -17.44 8.03
C VAL A 143 -3.04 -18.78 8.76
N VAL A 144 -1.86 -19.07 9.33
CA VAL A 144 -1.63 -20.29 10.11
C VAL A 144 -2.48 -20.31 11.38
N ALA A 145 -2.55 -19.18 12.10
CA ALA A 145 -3.29 -19.10 13.35
C ALA A 145 -4.82 -19.15 13.17
N THR A 146 -5.34 -18.59 12.07
CA THR A 146 -6.79 -18.46 11.84
C THR A 146 -7.35 -19.46 10.83
N GLY A 147 -6.49 -20.10 10.05
CA GLY A 147 -6.88 -20.97 8.93
C GLY A 147 -7.52 -20.21 7.75
N SER A 148 -7.49 -18.87 7.75
CA SER A 148 -8.22 -18.06 6.77
C SER A 148 -7.43 -16.86 6.28
N TYR A 149 -7.47 -16.63 4.97
CA TYR A 149 -6.94 -15.42 4.34
C TYR A 149 -7.82 -14.18 4.60
N ALA A 150 -9.09 -14.34 4.99
CA ALA A 150 -9.99 -13.21 5.26
C ALA A 150 -9.45 -12.27 6.35
N GLN A 151 -8.77 -12.82 7.36
CA GLN A 151 -8.29 -12.04 8.51
C GLN A 151 -7.11 -11.11 8.20
N ILE A 152 -6.45 -11.29 7.06
CA ILE A 152 -5.36 -10.39 6.66
C ILE A 152 -5.88 -9.00 6.27
N PHE A 153 -7.08 -8.90 5.68
CA PHE A 153 -7.64 -7.63 5.22
C PHE A 153 -7.91 -6.64 6.35
N PRO A 154 -8.63 -7.00 7.44
CA PRO A 154 -8.82 -6.11 8.59
C PRO A 154 -7.50 -5.65 9.20
N VAL A 155 -6.52 -6.55 9.35
CA VAL A 155 -5.20 -6.20 9.90
C VAL A 155 -4.46 -5.24 8.98
N ALA A 156 -4.50 -5.48 7.67
CA ALA A 156 -3.89 -4.60 6.68
C ALA A 156 -4.54 -3.21 6.69
N ILE A 157 -5.89 -3.13 6.74
CA ILE A 157 -6.64 -1.86 6.82
C ILE A 157 -6.22 -1.08 8.06
N VAL A 158 -6.26 -1.72 9.25
CA VAL A 158 -5.87 -1.08 10.51
C VAL A 158 -4.43 -0.57 10.44
N SER A 159 -3.50 -1.37 9.91
CA SER A 159 -2.10 -0.98 9.77
C SER A 159 -1.92 0.24 8.87
N VAL A 160 -2.65 0.32 7.74
CA VAL A 160 -2.62 1.46 6.82
C VAL A 160 -3.20 2.71 7.49
N LEU A 161 -4.32 2.57 8.20
CA LEU A 161 -4.97 3.70 8.88
C LEU A 161 -4.13 4.22 10.06
N ILE A 162 -3.47 3.35 10.82
CA ILE A 162 -2.50 3.75 11.84
C ILE A 162 -1.39 4.59 11.20
N GLY A 163 -0.84 4.13 10.06
CA GLY A 163 0.16 4.88 9.31
C GLY A 163 -0.34 6.27 8.88
N ALA A 164 -1.58 6.38 8.40
CA ALA A 164 -2.19 7.66 8.04
C ALA A 164 -2.31 8.61 9.24
N VAL A 165 -2.68 8.11 10.41
CA VAL A 165 -2.77 8.91 11.64
C VAL A 165 -1.38 9.36 12.10
N VAL A 166 -0.39 8.46 12.09
CA VAL A 166 0.99 8.77 12.52
C VAL A 166 1.60 9.87 11.64
N ILE A 167 1.38 9.84 10.32
CA ILE A 167 1.87 10.90 9.42
C ILE A 167 1.27 12.26 9.79
N MET A 168 0.01 12.32 10.20
CA MET A 168 -0.62 13.58 10.62
C MET A 168 -0.02 14.17 11.91
N LEU A 169 0.65 13.36 12.72
CA LEU A 169 1.31 13.80 13.96
C LEU A 169 2.70 14.43 13.72
N ILE A 170 3.26 14.35 12.52
CA ILE A 170 4.53 15.00 12.18
C ILE A 170 4.35 16.52 12.27
N LYS A 171 5.11 17.20 13.15
CA LYS A 171 4.95 18.65 13.41
C LYS A 171 5.76 19.57 12.48
N LYS A 172 6.78 19.05 11.78
CA LYS A 172 7.80 19.84 11.09
C LYS A 172 7.41 20.28 9.66
N VAL A 173 6.33 19.79 9.10
CA VAL A 173 5.88 20.06 7.73
C VAL A 173 4.38 20.36 7.71
N ALA A 174 3.97 21.23 6.79
CA ALA A 174 2.56 21.59 6.58
C ALA A 174 1.80 20.52 5.77
#